data_e1bb84b8d74bc468892ee8eed2c548cb
#
_entry.id   e1bb84b8d74bc468892ee8eed2c548cb
#
_cell.length_a   1.000
_cell.length_b   1.000
_cell.length_c   1.000
_cell.angle_alpha   90.00
_cell.angle_beta   90.00
_cell.angle_gamma   90.00
#
_symmetry.space_group_name_H-M   'P 1'
#
loop_
_entity.id
_entity.type
_entity.pdbx_description
1 polymer ?
#
loop_
_entity_poly.entity_id
_entity_poly.type
_entity_poly.pdbx_seq_one_letter_code
_entity_poly.pdbx_strand_id
1 'polypeptide(L)'
;LYTKLGVMSRDNLSIEYWALLKNLPNNSWLKIGRSLPNYGLRVDDHTSFIRGGNYNRTKQLETKEGLIFTVNEQLPTIFEYGIPITTHLEWTTSISTPLVSQNKDDLINFTSMLTNIGSVRDIIKYRASISYMEEDNLKMYGISGGASFGKFTWTLAADQVENWIENSTSLAIYDELTWEIMKGVQILGKYDFFDPNTELSNGSISRFTIGAEIYPLNIMEVKLQVRINEVDIENANQKDPEYLIQTHFYF
;
A
#
# COMPACT_ATOMS: atom_id res chain seq x y z
N LEU A 1 11.64 -18.36 15.78
CA LEU A 1 11.03 -18.69 14.50
C LEU A 1 9.53 -18.31 14.56
N TYR A 2 9.06 -17.58 13.58
CA TYR A 2 7.63 -17.28 13.40
C TYR A 2 7.23 -17.76 12.00
N THR A 3 6.02 -18.27 11.88
CA THR A 3 5.47 -18.72 10.60
C THR A 3 4.07 -18.17 10.42
N LYS A 4 3.71 -17.85 9.18
CA LYS A 4 2.35 -17.48 8.79
C LYS A 4 1.89 -18.40 7.67
N LEU A 5 0.65 -18.83 7.73
CA LEU A 5 -0.07 -19.46 6.65
C LEU A 5 -1.37 -18.69 6.47
N GLY A 6 -1.58 -18.11 5.32
CA GLY A 6 -2.81 -17.43 4.95
C GLY A 6 -3.31 -17.94 3.61
N VAL A 7 -4.62 -18.09 3.49
CA VAL A 7 -5.26 -18.49 2.24
C VAL A 7 -6.14 -17.33 1.79
N MET A 8 -5.84 -16.76 0.65
CA MET A 8 -6.67 -15.74 0.01
C MET A 8 -7.42 -16.39 -1.15
N SER A 9 -8.75 -16.28 -1.15
CA SER A 9 -9.60 -16.84 -2.18
C SER A 9 -10.33 -15.72 -2.91
N ARG A 10 -10.00 -15.56 -4.18
CA ARG A 10 -10.89 -15.17 -5.26
C ARG A 10 -10.60 -16.13 -6.40
N ASP A 11 -11.04 -15.97 -7.58
CA ASP A 11 -10.99 -16.90 -8.72
C ASP A 11 -9.67 -17.70 -8.89
N ASN A 12 -8.58 -17.26 -8.24
CA ASN A 12 -7.31 -17.99 -8.09
C ASN A 12 -6.93 -18.09 -6.61
N LEU A 13 -6.70 -19.30 -6.13
CA LEU A 13 -6.23 -19.55 -4.77
C LEU A 13 -4.81 -19.03 -4.61
N SER A 14 -4.64 -17.93 -3.87
CA SER A 14 -3.32 -17.42 -3.48
C SER A 14 -3.02 -17.81 -2.04
N ILE A 15 -1.89 -18.46 -1.83
CA ILE A 15 -1.44 -18.89 -0.51
C ILE A 15 -0.26 -18.01 -0.09
N GLU A 16 -0.43 -17.25 0.99
CA GLU A 16 0.66 -16.57 1.67
C GLU A 16 1.25 -17.51 2.72
N TYR A 17 2.56 -17.74 2.66
CA TYR A 17 3.27 -18.45 3.71
C TYR A 17 4.69 -17.90 3.84
N TRP A 18 5.18 -17.75 5.05
CA TRP A 18 6.56 -17.34 5.28
C TRP A 18 7.07 -17.78 6.65
N ALA A 19 8.37 -17.88 6.75
CA ALA A 19 9.11 -18.09 7.98
C ALA A 19 9.96 -16.85 8.29
N LEU A 20 9.92 -16.40 9.53
CA LEU A 20 10.70 -15.28 10.03
C LEU A 20 11.67 -15.78 11.13
N LEU A 21 12.96 -15.63 10.89
CA LEU A 21 14.01 -15.82 11.88
C LEU A 21 14.39 -14.47 12.47
N LYS A 22 14.28 -14.33 13.78
CA LYS A 22 14.70 -13.13 14.52
C LYS A 22 15.94 -13.41 15.37
N ASN A 23 16.52 -12.35 15.90
CA ASN A 23 17.68 -12.38 16.79
C ASN A 23 18.93 -12.99 16.11
N LEU A 24 19.11 -12.72 14.84
CA LEU A 24 20.34 -12.96 14.12
C LEU A 24 21.42 -11.96 14.60
N PRO A 25 22.70 -12.09 14.22
CA PRO A 25 23.72 -11.11 14.56
C PRO A 25 23.27 -9.67 14.32
N ASN A 26 23.63 -8.75 15.22
CA ASN A 26 23.22 -7.35 15.22
C ASN A 26 21.69 -7.15 15.33
N ASN A 27 20.98 -8.05 16.00
CA ASN A 27 19.51 -8.05 16.11
C ASN A 27 18.78 -8.06 14.76
N SER A 28 19.46 -8.50 13.71
CA SER A 28 18.86 -8.62 12.39
C SER A 28 17.82 -9.75 12.31
N TRP A 29 17.09 -9.77 11.22
CA TRP A 29 16.07 -10.79 10.96
C TRP A 29 16.07 -11.16 9.47
N LEU A 30 15.52 -12.33 9.18
CA LEU A 30 15.38 -12.89 7.85
C LEU A 30 13.98 -13.43 7.67
N LYS A 31 13.29 -13.05 6.58
CA LYS A 31 11.99 -13.60 6.17
C LYS A 31 12.14 -14.30 4.82
N ILE A 32 11.63 -15.52 4.73
CA ILE A 32 11.65 -16.35 3.52
C ILE A 32 10.25 -16.93 3.31
N GLY A 33 9.75 -16.88 2.08
CA GLY A 33 8.47 -17.50 1.73
C GLY A 33 7.74 -16.78 0.61
N ARG A 34 6.43 -16.98 0.54
CA ARG A 34 5.54 -16.27 -0.39
C ARG A 34 4.84 -15.13 0.35
N SER A 35 5.19 -13.91 0.03
CA SER A 35 4.67 -12.70 0.67
C SER A 35 5.06 -11.48 -0.16
N LEU A 36 4.40 -10.35 0.06
CA LEU A 36 4.88 -9.08 -0.49
C LEU A 36 6.15 -8.62 0.23
N PRO A 37 7.12 -8.02 -0.50
CA PRO A 37 8.28 -7.37 0.10
C PRO A 37 7.88 -6.13 0.91
N ASN A 38 8.72 -5.70 1.83
CA ASN A 38 8.49 -4.44 2.54
C ASN A 38 8.75 -3.26 1.61
N TYR A 39 7.70 -2.50 1.34
CA TYR A 39 7.74 -1.28 0.54
C TYR A 39 6.64 -0.31 1.03
N GLY A 40 7.01 0.94 1.32
CA GLY A 40 6.05 1.97 1.69
C GLY A 40 5.19 1.63 2.91
N LEU A 41 3.96 2.10 2.92
CA LEU A 41 3.02 1.88 4.03
C LEU A 41 2.32 0.52 4.00
N ARG A 42 2.31 -0.19 2.89
CA ARG A 42 1.58 -1.45 2.75
C ARG A 42 0.11 -1.38 3.16
N VAL A 43 -0.58 -0.37 2.72
CA VAL A 43 -2.03 -0.22 2.98
C VAL A 43 -2.84 -0.76 1.81
N ASP A 44 -2.36 -1.82 1.18
CA ASP A 44 -2.99 -2.39 -0.01
C ASP A 44 -4.20 -3.23 0.41
N ASP A 45 -5.33 -2.57 0.48
CA ASP A 45 -6.66 -3.16 0.57
C ASP A 45 -7.29 -3.10 -0.83
N HIS A 46 -7.84 -4.21 -1.31
CA HIS A 46 -8.51 -4.29 -2.61
C HIS A 46 -9.71 -3.35 -2.75
N THR A 47 -10.13 -2.68 -1.69
CA THR A 47 -11.16 -1.65 -1.67
C THR A 47 -10.59 -0.24 -1.57
N SER A 48 -9.31 -0.12 -1.30
CA SER A 48 -8.59 1.15 -1.23
C SER A 48 -8.09 1.55 -2.61
N PHE A 49 -8.11 2.86 -2.89
CA PHE A 49 -7.61 3.40 -4.16
C PHE A 49 -6.11 3.68 -4.13
N ILE A 50 -5.40 3.25 -3.12
CA ILE A 50 -3.97 3.46 -2.98
C ILE A 50 -3.26 3.03 -4.26
N ARG A 51 -2.41 3.90 -4.77
CA ARG A 51 -1.67 3.73 -6.03
C ARG A 51 -2.56 3.48 -7.25
N GLY A 52 -3.81 3.98 -7.21
CA GLY A 52 -4.73 3.85 -8.34
C GLY A 52 -5.36 2.47 -8.52
N GLY A 53 -5.11 1.52 -7.62
CA GLY A 53 -5.74 0.19 -7.66
C GLY A 53 -7.26 0.27 -7.49
N ASN A 54 -8.06 -0.59 -7.89
CA ASN A 54 -9.52 -0.69 -7.86
C ASN A 54 -10.33 0.41 -8.60
N TYR A 55 -9.69 1.26 -9.40
CA TYR A 55 -10.42 2.26 -10.19
C TYR A 55 -11.14 1.64 -11.40
N ASN A 56 -10.50 0.71 -12.09
CA ASN A 56 -11.02 0.13 -13.34
C ASN A 56 -12.30 -0.71 -13.17
N ARG A 57 -12.69 -1.05 -11.96
CA ARG A 57 -13.96 -1.77 -11.73
C ARG A 57 -15.19 -0.96 -12.08
N THR A 58 -15.07 0.35 -12.13
CA THR A 58 -16.20 1.24 -12.39
C THR A 58 -16.15 1.93 -13.74
N LYS A 59 -14.99 1.94 -14.43
CA LYS A 59 -14.82 2.63 -15.70
C LYS A 59 -13.82 1.92 -16.60
N GLN A 60 -14.21 1.74 -17.85
CA GLN A 60 -13.48 1.12 -18.94
C GLN A 60 -12.27 1.97 -19.39
N LEU A 61 -11.32 2.25 -18.51
CA LEU A 61 -10.03 2.74 -18.94
C LEU A 61 -9.21 1.54 -19.41
N GLU A 62 -8.70 1.61 -20.63
CA GLU A 62 -7.81 0.59 -21.24
C GLU A 62 -6.43 0.50 -20.55
N THR A 63 -6.20 1.26 -19.49
CA THR A 63 -4.94 1.32 -18.75
C THR A 63 -4.88 0.26 -17.67
N LYS A 64 -3.66 -0.21 -17.36
CA LYS A 64 -3.38 -1.09 -16.23
C LYS A 64 -3.95 -0.49 -14.94
N GLU A 65 -4.58 -1.31 -14.10
CA GLU A 65 -5.04 -0.89 -12.77
C GLU A 65 -3.84 -0.51 -11.92
N GLY A 66 -3.70 0.77 -11.63
CA GLY A 66 -2.80 1.36 -10.65
C GLY A 66 -1.39 0.82 -10.53
N LEU A 67 -0.61 1.46 -9.68
CA LEU A 67 0.71 0.99 -9.28
C LEU A 67 0.57 -0.15 -8.29
N ILE A 68 1.11 -1.26 -8.61
CA ILE A 68 0.90 -2.58 -8.05
C ILE A 68 1.38 -2.75 -6.63
N PHE A 69 0.58 -3.27 -5.90
CA PHE A 69 0.71 -4.28 -4.85
C PHE A 69 -0.66 -4.89 -4.63
N THR A 70 -1.32 -5.31 -5.69
CA THR A 70 -2.68 -5.86 -5.57
C THR A 70 -2.65 -7.24 -4.90
N VAL A 71 -3.52 -7.40 -3.94
CA VAL A 71 -3.70 -8.61 -3.14
C VAL A 71 -4.21 -9.80 -3.97
N ASN A 72 -4.54 -9.59 -5.24
CA ASN A 72 -5.31 -10.54 -6.05
C ASN A 72 -4.49 -11.44 -6.96
N GLU A 73 -3.17 -11.27 -6.99
CA GLU A 73 -2.30 -11.99 -7.88
C GLU A 73 -1.34 -12.89 -7.12
N GLN A 74 -0.62 -13.73 -7.81
CA GLN A 74 0.28 -14.67 -7.15
C GLN A 74 1.35 -13.91 -6.36
N LEU A 75 1.34 -14.06 -5.05
CA LEU A 75 2.36 -13.49 -4.18
C LEU A 75 3.75 -13.97 -4.60
N PRO A 76 4.74 -13.08 -4.68
CA PRO A 76 6.10 -13.46 -5.04
C PRO A 76 6.73 -14.33 -3.96
N THR A 77 7.67 -15.16 -4.37
CA THR A 77 8.61 -15.80 -3.43
C THR A 77 9.68 -14.77 -3.07
N ILE A 78 9.85 -14.53 -1.78
CA ILE A 78 10.78 -13.50 -1.28
C ILE A 78 11.86 -14.09 -0.38
N PHE A 79 13.00 -13.42 -0.43
CA PHE A 79 14.06 -13.47 0.56
C PHE A 79 14.27 -12.03 1.03
N GLU A 80 13.93 -11.74 2.28
CA GLU A 80 13.94 -10.39 2.84
C GLU A 80 14.77 -10.36 4.12
N TYR A 81 15.71 -9.42 4.19
CA TYR A 81 16.59 -9.20 5.33
C TYR A 81 16.35 -7.81 5.92
N GLY A 82 16.31 -7.73 7.24
CA GLY A 82 16.20 -6.47 7.96
C GLY A 82 17.23 -6.37 9.08
N ILE A 83 17.78 -5.17 9.23
CA ILE A 83 18.76 -4.85 10.26
C ILE A 83 18.42 -3.51 10.92
N PRO A 84 18.30 -3.45 12.26
CA PRO A 84 18.24 -2.20 12.98
C PRO A 84 19.62 -1.52 12.93
N ILE A 85 19.69 -0.35 12.32
CA ILE A 85 20.91 0.48 12.30
C ILE A 85 21.06 1.19 13.66
N THR A 86 19.94 1.67 14.20
CA THR A 86 19.82 2.23 15.54
C THR A 86 18.54 1.73 16.21
N THR A 87 18.26 2.16 17.43
CA THR A 87 17.00 1.87 18.13
C THR A 87 15.75 2.42 17.41
N HIS A 88 15.93 3.36 16.49
CA HIS A 88 14.86 4.06 15.78
C HIS A 88 14.93 3.91 14.28
N LEU A 89 16.05 3.43 13.74
CA LEU A 89 16.29 3.33 12.30
C LEU A 89 16.52 1.88 11.91
N GLU A 90 15.70 1.37 11.01
CA GLU A 90 15.80 0.02 10.44
C GLU A 90 15.96 0.11 8.92
N TRP A 91 16.83 -0.70 8.38
CA TRP A 91 16.96 -0.93 6.96
C TRP A 91 16.48 -2.34 6.61
N THR A 92 15.62 -2.44 5.61
CA THR A 92 15.15 -3.71 5.04
C THR A 92 15.47 -3.78 3.57
N THR A 93 15.83 -4.97 3.09
CA THR A 93 16.04 -5.22 1.67
C THR A 93 15.49 -6.59 1.31
N SER A 94 14.98 -6.74 0.09
CA SER A 94 14.48 -8.03 -0.37
C SER A 94 14.79 -8.27 -1.84
N ILE A 95 14.91 -9.55 -2.16
CA ILE A 95 14.93 -10.07 -3.53
C ILE A 95 13.73 -10.99 -3.65
N SER A 96 12.99 -10.88 -4.75
CA SER A 96 11.82 -11.72 -4.98
C SER A 96 11.66 -12.11 -6.44
N THR A 97 10.80 -13.10 -6.69
CA THR A 97 10.26 -13.31 -8.02
C THR A 97 9.45 -12.07 -8.47
N PRO A 98 9.18 -11.90 -9.76
CA PRO A 98 8.52 -10.70 -10.29
C PRO A 98 7.22 -10.36 -9.56
N LEU A 99 7.01 -9.08 -9.33
CA LEU A 99 5.79 -8.49 -8.76
C LEU A 99 4.89 -7.94 -9.85
N VAL A 100 5.50 -7.34 -10.87
CA VAL A 100 4.82 -6.55 -11.89
C VAL A 100 4.72 -7.33 -13.18
N SER A 101 5.80 -7.97 -13.59
CA SER A 101 5.94 -8.65 -14.87
C SER A 101 5.64 -10.15 -14.74
N GLN A 102 4.43 -10.51 -14.35
CA GLN A 102 4.02 -11.88 -14.00
C GLN A 102 4.25 -12.95 -15.08
N ASN A 103 4.48 -12.55 -16.33
CA ASN A 103 4.72 -13.47 -17.45
C ASN A 103 6.21 -13.67 -17.79
N LYS A 104 7.12 -13.17 -16.96
CA LYS A 104 8.58 -13.24 -17.18
C LYS A 104 9.25 -13.92 -16.00
N ASP A 105 9.26 -15.24 -15.98
CA ASP A 105 9.80 -16.05 -14.87
C ASP A 105 11.28 -15.80 -14.54
N ASP A 106 12.04 -15.21 -15.47
CA ASP A 106 13.48 -14.96 -15.34
C ASP A 106 13.81 -13.61 -14.68
N LEU A 107 12.83 -12.77 -14.40
CA LEU A 107 13.07 -11.47 -13.78
C LEU A 107 13.18 -11.58 -12.27
N ILE A 108 13.94 -10.67 -11.70
CA ILE A 108 14.11 -10.51 -10.26
C ILE A 108 13.60 -9.13 -9.87
N ASN A 109 12.78 -9.09 -8.83
CA ASN A 109 12.40 -7.85 -8.16
C ASN A 109 13.36 -7.59 -7.00
N PHE A 110 13.84 -6.38 -6.88
CA PHE A 110 14.63 -5.88 -5.76
C PHE A 110 13.86 -4.78 -5.05
N THR A 111 13.77 -4.84 -3.72
CA THR A 111 13.25 -3.74 -2.90
C THR A 111 14.21 -3.38 -1.79
N SER A 112 14.20 -2.11 -1.42
CA SER A 112 14.94 -1.60 -0.27
C SER A 112 14.13 -0.51 0.43
N MET A 113 14.10 -0.51 1.75
CA MET A 113 13.37 0.48 2.55
C MET A 113 14.18 0.86 3.79
N LEU A 114 14.27 2.16 4.04
CA LEU A 114 14.80 2.70 5.28
C LEU A 114 13.64 3.29 6.08
N THR A 115 13.46 2.83 7.30
CA THR A 115 12.36 3.24 8.18
C THR A 115 12.90 3.85 9.46
N ASN A 116 12.40 5.03 9.81
CA ASN A 116 12.61 5.65 11.11
C ASN A 116 11.30 5.63 11.92
N ILE A 117 11.36 5.16 13.15
CA ILE A 117 10.24 5.11 14.09
C ILE A 117 10.65 5.80 15.37
N GLY A 118 9.82 6.70 15.86
CA GLY A 118 10.16 7.43 17.07
C GLY A 118 8.97 8.09 17.76
N SER A 119 9.28 8.86 18.78
CA SER A 119 8.32 9.73 19.45
C SER A 119 8.90 11.10 19.70
N VAL A 120 8.04 12.13 19.66
CA VAL A 120 8.38 13.48 20.07
C VAL A 120 7.70 13.74 21.40
N ARG A 121 8.52 13.92 22.46
CA ARG A 121 8.05 14.18 23.84
C ARG A 121 7.05 13.13 24.36
N ASP A 122 7.12 11.88 23.86
CA ASP A 122 6.17 10.79 24.15
C ASP A 122 4.68 11.08 23.83
N ILE A 123 4.42 12.20 23.17
CA ILE A 123 3.07 12.66 22.80
C ILE A 123 2.74 12.28 21.37
N ILE A 124 3.66 12.50 20.44
CA ILE A 124 3.50 12.19 19.02
C ILE A 124 4.36 10.97 18.72
N LYS A 125 3.73 9.87 18.32
CA LYS A 125 4.43 8.71 17.77
C LYS A 125 4.45 8.85 16.26
N TYR A 126 5.58 8.58 15.63
CA TYR A 126 5.71 8.68 14.18
C TYR A 126 6.48 7.53 13.55
N ARG A 127 6.22 7.31 12.29
CA ARG A 127 6.99 6.48 11.37
C ARG A 127 7.25 7.29 10.10
N ALA A 128 8.46 7.23 9.57
CA ALA A 128 8.81 7.78 8.26
C ALA A 128 9.67 6.78 7.51
N SER A 129 9.44 6.62 6.22
CA SER A 129 10.19 5.65 5.40
C SER A 129 10.48 6.23 4.04
N ILE A 130 11.62 5.86 3.50
CA ILE A 130 11.94 5.98 2.08
C ILE A 130 12.08 4.56 1.50
N SER A 131 11.59 4.35 0.30
CA SER A 131 11.53 3.04 -0.34
C SER A 131 12.02 3.12 -1.78
N TYR A 132 12.64 2.05 -2.22
CA TYR A 132 13.04 1.84 -3.60
C TYR A 132 12.64 0.45 -4.05
N MET A 133 12.18 0.31 -5.29
CA MET A 133 11.91 -0.96 -5.93
C MET A 133 12.39 -0.90 -7.38
N GLU A 134 12.95 -2.01 -7.85
CA GLU A 134 13.39 -2.18 -9.23
C GLU A 134 13.02 -3.58 -9.74
N GLU A 135 12.44 -3.62 -10.92
CA GLU A 135 12.12 -4.85 -11.65
C GLU A 135 12.25 -4.60 -13.15
N ASP A 136 13.27 -5.19 -13.79
CA ASP A 136 13.62 -4.91 -15.19
C ASP A 136 13.87 -3.39 -15.41
N ASN A 137 13.11 -2.77 -16.30
CA ASN A 137 13.20 -1.33 -16.59
C ASN A 137 12.32 -0.47 -15.65
N LEU A 138 11.46 -1.10 -14.84
CA LEU A 138 10.60 -0.39 -13.91
C LEU A 138 11.37 0.00 -12.65
N LYS A 139 11.29 1.27 -12.27
CA LYS A 139 11.86 1.77 -11.01
C LYS A 139 10.80 2.54 -10.25
N MET A 140 10.67 2.26 -8.97
CA MET A 140 9.71 2.94 -8.09
C MET A 140 10.44 3.55 -6.89
N TYR A 141 10.16 4.81 -6.62
CA TYR A 141 10.69 5.58 -5.50
C TYR A 141 9.52 6.01 -4.63
N GLY A 142 9.57 5.68 -3.36
CA GLY A 142 8.50 5.97 -2.43
C GLY A 142 8.96 6.72 -1.19
N ILE A 143 8.14 7.64 -0.75
CA ILE A 143 8.20 8.19 0.61
C ILE A 143 6.90 7.86 1.32
N SER A 144 6.98 7.50 2.58
CA SER A 144 5.78 7.19 3.35
C SER A 144 5.98 7.50 4.81
N GLY A 145 4.89 7.73 5.50
CA GLY A 145 4.94 8.00 6.92
C GLY A 145 3.57 8.05 7.57
N GLY A 146 3.60 8.25 8.87
CA GLY A 146 2.42 8.48 9.68
C GLY A 146 2.78 9.03 11.04
N ALA A 147 1.82 9.67 11.66
CA ALA A 147 1.95 10.19 13.01
C ALA A 147 0.65 9.95 13.77
N SER A 148 0.77 9.60 15.07
CA SER A 148 -0.37 9.48 15.98
C SER A 148 -0.24 10.48 17.11
N PHE A 149 -1.31 11.22 17.35
CA PHE A 149 -1.42 12.21 18.41
C PHE A 149 -2.77 12.10 19.11
N GLY A 150 -2.78 11.63 20.34
CA GLY A 150 -4.00 11.39 21.09
C GLY A 150 -4.94 10.42 20.35
N LYS A 151 -6.07 10.94 19.88
CA LYS A 151 -7.08 10.18 19.12
C LYS A 151 -6.97 10.34 17.60
N PHE A 152 -5.98 11.08 17.13
CA PHE A 152 -5.76 11.32 15.72
C PHE A 152 -4.62 10.45 15.19
N THR A 153 -4.80 9.90 14.01
CA THR A 153 -3.75 9.22 13.25
C THR A 153 -3.74 9.81 11.84
N TRP A 154 -2.58 10.21 11.39
CA TRP A 154 -2.34 10.68 10.04
C TRP A 154 -1.38 9.74 9.33
N THR A 155 -1.67 9.38 8.08
CA THR A 155 -0.81 8.56 7.23
C THR A 155 -0.67 9.18 5.85
N LEU A 156 0.50 9.06 5.26
CA LEU A 156 0.87 9.64 3.98
C LEU A 156 1.77 8.68 3.20
N ALA A 157 1.56 8.57 1.89
CA ALA A 157 2.51 7.96 0.98
C ALA A 157 2.52 8.70 -0.36
N ALA A 158 3.69 8.76 -1.01
CA ALA A 158 3.82 9.19 -2.38
C ALA A 158 4.84 8.30 -3.08
N ASP A 159 4.47 7.82 -4.27
CA ASP A 159 5.28 6.93 -5.09
C ASP A 159 5.40 7.50 -6.49
N GLN A 160 6.64 7.62 -6.97
CA GLN A 160 6.96 7.91 -8.37
C GLN A 160 7.46 6.64 -9.03
N VAL A 161 6.93 6.32 -10.22
CA VAL A 161 7.31 5.11 -10.95
C VAL A 161 7.70 5.44 -12.37
N GLU A 162 8.88 5.00 -12.76
CA GLU A 162 9.39 5.08 -14.11
C GLU A 162 9.03 3.79 -14.86
N ASN A 163 8.58 3.93 -16.10
CA ASN A 163 8.26 2.82 -17.01
C ASN A 163 7.11 1.89 -16.56
N TRP A 164 6.19 2.37 -15.75
CA TRP A 164 4.92 1.66 -15.51
C TRP A 164 4.09 1.52 -16.79
N ILE A 165 3.94 2.62 -17.51
CA ILE A 165 3.61 2.67 -18.92
C ILE A 165 4.91 2.94 -19.64
N GLU A 166 5.15 2.27 -20.77
CA GLU A 166 6.41 2.36 -21.50
C GLU A 166 6.81 3.81 -21.77
N ASN A 167 8.04 4.16 -21.40
CA ASN A 167 8.64 5.50 -21.53
C ASN A 167 7.87 6.62 -20.82
N SER A 168 7.20 6.34 -19.71
CA SER A 168 6.50 7.37 -18.94
C SER A 168 6.88 7.35 -17.47
N THR A 169 6.52 8.42 -16.76
CA THR A 169 6.59 8.52 -15.31
C THR A 169 5.18 8.59 -14.76
N SER A 170 4.88 7.72 -13.80
CA SER A 170 3.60 7.72 -13.07
C SER A 170 3.80 8.27 -11.66
N LEU A 171 2.73 8.84 -11.08
CA LEU A 171 2.72 9.37 -9.72
C LEU A 171 1.50 8.86 -8.95
N ALA A 172 1.71 8.38 -7.75
CA ALA A 172 0.63 8.06 -6.82
C ALA A 172 0.80 8.79 -5.50
N ILE A 173 -0.29 9.31 -4.94
CA ILE A 173 -0.30 9.98 -3.63
C ILE A 173 -1.46 9.40 -2.82
N TYR A 174 -1.21 9.16 -1.56
CA TYR A 174 -2.18 8.74 -0.57
C TYR A 174 -2.03 9.60 0.69
N ASP A 175 -3.14 10.11 1.19
CA ASP A 175 -3.20 10.88 2.43
C ASP A 175 -4.47 10.52 3.20
N GLU A 176 -4.36 10.19 4.48
CA GLU A 176 -5.48 9.81 5.33
C GLU A 176 -5.33 10.39 6.73
N LEU A 177 -6.40 11.00 7.21
CA LEU A 177 -6.57 11.42 8.58
C LEU A 177 -7.70 10.62 9.23
N THR A 178 -7.41 9.95 10.33
CA THR A 178 -8.37 9.19 11.13
C THR A 178 -8.53 9.81 12.51
N TRP A 179 -9.76 9.89 12.98
CA TRP A 179 -10.09 10.36 14.32
C TRP A 179 -10.90 9.30 15.08
N GLU A 180 -10.35 8.79 16.18
CA GLU A 180 -11.07 7.91 17.10
C GLU A 180 -12.02 8.75 17.97
N ILE A 181 -13.31 8.77 17.63
CA ILE A 181 -14.34 9.49 18.40
C ILE A 181 -14.50 8.84 19.78
N MET A 182 -14.70 7.54 19.77
CA MET A 182 -14.80 6.69 20.94
C MET A 182 -14.22 5.31 20.64
N LYS A 183 -13.96 4.53 21.69
CA LYS A 183 -13.43 3.18 21.54
C LYS A 183 -14.28 2.35 20.56
N GLY A 184 -13.66 1.87 19.49
CA GLY A 184 -14.30 1.07 18.46
C GLY A 184 -15.08 1.86 17.42
N VAL A 185 -14.98 3.21 17.39
CA VAL A 185 -15.59 4.06 16.35
C VAL A 185 -14.57 5.10 15.88
N GLN A 186 -14.26 5.06 14.59
CA GLN A 186 -13.35 5.99 13.94
C GLN A 186 -14.08 6.71 12.78
N ILE A 187 -13.71 7.97 12.55
CA ILE A 187 -14.05 8.72 11.33
C ILE A 187 -12.77 8.93 10.56
N LEU A 188 -12.82 8.78 9.25
CA LEU A 188 -11.68 9.01 8.37
C LEU A 188 -12.03 10.00 7.26
N GLY A 189 -11.03 10.78 6.89
CA GLY A 189 -10.98 11.54 5.65
C GLY A 189 -9.74 11.10 4.88
N LYS A 190 -9.91 10.79 3.59
CA LYS A 190 -8.83 10.26 2.79
C LYS A 190 -8.82 10.91 1.42
N TYR A 191 -7.62 11.17 0.91
CA TYR A 191 -7.37 11.62 -0.45
C TYR A 191 -6.39 10.65 -1.12
N ASP A 192 -6.77 10.17 -2.29
CA ASP A 192 -5.94 9.38 -3.18
C ASP A 192 -5.81 10.12 -4.52
N PHE A 193 -4.61 10.12 -5.08
CA PHE A 193 -4.33 10.64 -6.42
C PHE A 193 -3.47 9.63 -7.18
N PHE A 194 -3.78 9.45 -8.44
CA PHE A 194 -2.98 8.64 -9.35
C PHE A 194 -2.92 9.30 -10.72
N ASP A 195 -1.71 9.52 -11.20
CA ASP A 195 -1.43 9.96 -12.56
C ASP A 195 -0.61 8.88 -13.26
N PRO A 196 -1.18 8.18 -14.23
CA PRO A 196 -0.50 7.10 -14.94
C PRO A 196 0.62 7.62 -15.86
N ASN A 197 0.58 8.88 -16.28
CA ASN A 197 1.59 9.49 -17.13
C ASN A 197 1.67 11.00 -16.91
N THR A 198 2.59 11.44 -16.06
CA THR A 198 2.79 12.85 -15.69
C THR A 198 3.24 13.76 -16.84
N GLU A 199 3.60 13.20 -18.00
CA GLU A 199 3.96 13.96 -19.19
C GLU A 199 2.72 14.43 -19.98
N LEU A 200 1.56 13.83 -19.71
CA LEU A 200 0.29 14.20 -20.28
C LEU A 200 -0.45 15.19 -19.37
N SER A 201 -1.15 16.13 -19.94
CA SER A 201 -1.91 17.12 -19.17
C SER A 201 -3.25 16.60 -18.67
N ASN A 202 -3.63 15.38 -19.02
CA ASN A 202 -4.89 14.73 -18.69
C ASN A 202 -4.67 13.25 -18.36
N GLY A 203 -5.69 12.59 -17.80
CA GLY A 203 -5.67 11.18 -17.46
C GLY A 203 -5.41 10.91 -15.98
N SER A 204 -5.20 11.94 -15.17
CA SER A 204 -5.08 11.77 -13.72
C SER A 204 -6.43 11.43 -13.07
N ILE A 205 -6.35 10.74 -11.95
CA ILE A 205 -7.49 10.26 -11.20
C ILE A 205 -7.31 10.67 -9.75
N SER A 206 -8.32 11.30 -9.17
CA SER A 206 -8.35 11.57 -7.74
C SER A 206 -9.58 10.96 -7.09
N ARG A 207 -9.44 10.61 -5.82
CA ARG A 207 -10.53 10.11 -4.99
C ARG A 207 -10.51 10.79 -3.64
N PHE A 208 -11.60 11.42 -3.30
CA PHE A 208 -11.83 11.90 -1.95
C PHE A 208 -12.81 10.95 -1.24
N THR A 209 -12.45 10.49 -0.05
CA THR A 209 -13.27 9.57 0.77
C THR A 209 -13.54 10.18 2.12
N ILE A 210 -14.80 10.14 2.56
CA ILE A 210 -15.18 10.34 3.95
C ILE A 210 -15.84 9.06 4.43
N GLY A 211 -15.50 8.59 5.63
CA GLY A 211 -16.05 7.36 6.12
C GLY A 211 -16.04 7.21 7.63
N ALA A 212 -16.68 6.14 8.07
CA ALA A 212 -16.64 5.67 9.44
C ALA A 212 -16.27 4.19 9.46
N GLU A 213 -15.44 3.81 10.43
CA GLU A 213 -15.10 2.43 10.74
C GLU A 213 -15.60 2.11 12.14
N ILE A 214 -16.38 1.06 12.25
CA ILE A 214 -17.04 0.65 13.49
C ILE A 214 -16.60 -0.78 13.81
N TYR A 215 -16.10 -0.99 15.01
CA TYR A 215 -15.67 -2.27 15.53
C TYR A 215 -16.67 -2.74 16.62
N PRO A 216 -17.85 -3.26 16.24
CA PRO A 216 -18.88 -3.65 17.20
C PRO A 216 -18.46 -4.84 18.06
N LEU A 217 -17.57 -5.66 17.53
CA LEU A 217 -16.96 -6.82 18.19
C LEU A 217 -15.46 -6.86 17.84
N ASN A 218 -14.65 -7.52 18.68
CA ASN A 218 -13.20 -7.67 18.43
C ASN A 218 -12.87 -8.45 17.13
N ILE A 219 -13.84 -9.17 16.60
CA ILE A 219 -13.72 -10.00 15.38
C ILE A 219 -14.46 -9.41 14.19
N MET A 220 -15.06 -8.22 14.32
CA MET A 220 -15.90 -7.64 13.27
C MET A 220 -15.58 -6.17 13.08
N GLU A 221 -15.42 -5.77 11.82
CA GLU A 221 -15.31 -4.39 11.37
C GLU A 221 -16.43 -4.09 10.36
N VAL A 222 -17.03 -2.92 10.48
CA VAL A 222 -17.98 -2.38 9.51
C VAL A 222 -17.44 -1.06 9.00
N LYS A 223 -17.24 -0.94 7.69
CA LYS A 223 -16.83 0.30 7.00
C LYS A 223 -18.03 0.90 6.26
N LEU A 224 -18.25 2.17 6.49
CA LEU A 224 -19.24 2.98 5.78
C LEU A 224 -18.48 4.14 5.13
N GLN A 225 -18.51 4.24 3.81
CA GLN A 225 -17.74 5.27 3.10
C GLN A 225 -18.56 5.90 1.98
N VAL A 226 -18.36 7.19 1.80
CA VAL A 226 -18.76 7.95 0.61
C VAL A 226 -17.46 8.36 -0.10
N ARG A 227 -17.35 8.04 -1.36
CA ARG A 227 -16.20 8.30 -2.20
C ARG A 227 -16.62 9.15 -3.38
N ILE A 228 -15.84 10.15 -3.71
CA ILE A 228 -16.02 10.97 -4.90
C ILE A 228 -14.78 10.76 -5.75
N ASN A 229 -14.98 10.08 -6.87
CA ASN A 229 -13.93 9.90 -7.88
C ASN A 229 -14.02 11.05 -8.87
N GLU A 230 -12.88 11.61 -9.23
CA GLU A 230 -12.73 12.63 -10.26
C GLU A 230 -11.66 12.17 -11.25
N VAL A 231 -12.04 12.10 -12.51
CA VAL A 231 -11.17 11.75 -13.62
C VAL A 231 -10.99 12.96 -14.49
N ASP A 232 -9.73 13.32 -14.71
CA ASP A 232 -9.36 14.36 -15.64
C ASP A 232 -9.34 13.78 -17.05
N ILE A 233 -10.41 14.05 -17.82
CA ILE A 233 -10.52 13.67 -19.22
C ILE A 233 -10.35 14.93 -20.05
N GLU A 234 -9.75 14.81 -21.24
CA GLU A 234 -9.58 15.92 -22.18
C GLU A 234 -10.91 16.68 -22.38
N ASN A 235 -10.93 17.93 -21.91
CA ASN A 235 -12.08 18.84 -21.93
C ASN A 235 -13.28 18.53 -21.02
N ALA A 236 -13.19 17.57 -20.09
CA ALA A 236 -14.25 17.32 -19.11
C ALA A 236 -13.71 16.63 -17.84
N ASN A 237 -14.05 17.16 -16.69
CA ASN A 237 -13.84 16.46 -15.42
C ASN A 237 -15.09 15.63 -15.10
N GLN A 238 -14.95 14.33 -15.08
CA GLN A 238 -16.05 13.45 -14.71
C GLN A 238 -15.99 13.13 -13.21
N LYS A 239 -17.09 13.46 -12.50
CA LYS A 239 -17.25 13.13 -11.08
C LYS A 239 -18.21 11.96 -10.92
N ASP A 240 -17.85 11.02 -10.06
CA ASP A 240 -18.62 9.80 -9.83
C ASP A 240 -18.66 9.47 -8.33
N PRO A 241 -19.82 9.65 -7.68
CA PRO A 241 -19.98 9.25 -6.29
C PRO A 241 -20.14 7.74 -6.17
N GLU A 242 -19.47 7.15 -5.19
CA GLU A 242 -19.56 5.75 -4.81
C GLU A 242 -19.92 5.64 -3.33
N TYR A 243 -20.83 4.74 -2.99
CA TYR A 243 -21.19 4.43 -1.61
C TYR A 243 -20.73 3.02 -1.31
N LEU A 244 -19.92 2.87 -0.25
CA LEU A 244 -19.37 1.59 0.18
C LEU A 244 -19.90 1.22 1.57
N ILE A 245 -20.44 0.01 1.66
CA ILE A 245 -20.69 -0.68 2.94
C ILE A 245 -19.93 -1.99 2.88
N GLN A 246 -19.00 -2.18 3.80
CA GLN A 246 -18.15 -3.36 3.86
C GLN A 246 -18.13 -3.92 5.28
N THR A 247 -18.19 -5.23 5.39
CA THR A 247 -18.07 -5.93 6.67
C THR A 247 -16.93 -6.93 6.58
N HIS A 248 -16.00 -6.84 7.53
CA HIS A 248 -14.90 -7.78 7.68
C HIS A 248 -15.09 -8.60 8.94
N PHE A 249 -14.83 -9.89 8.84
CA PHE A 249 -14.76 -10.81 9.98
C PHE A 249 -13.34 -11.35 10.10
N TYR A 250 -12.79 -11.30 11.29
CA TYR A 250 -11.45 -11.81 11.62
C TYR A 250 -11.60 -13.09 12.42
N PHE A 251 -11.00 -14.20 11.96
CA PHE A 251 -11.09 -15.53 12.56
C PHE A 251 -9.73 -15.98 13.08
#